data_d80e669811c092c020adb8ad5748f46c
#
_entry.id   d80e669811c092c020adb8ad5748f46c
#
_cell.length_a   1.000
_cell.length_b   1.000
_cell.length_c   1.000
_cell.angle_alpha   90.00
_cell.angle_beta   90.00
_cell.angle_gamma   90.00
#
_symmetry.space_group_name_H-M   'P 1'
#
loop_
_entity.id
_entity.type
_entity.pdbx_description
1 polymer ?
#
loop_
_entity_poly.entity_id
_entity_poly.type
_entity_poly.pdbx_seq_one_letter_code
_entity_poly.pdbx_strand_id
1 'polypeptide(L)'
;MANDAKKLIKKNGCLACHSVKLKVFGPSFIDIANKYENNNSNQQILVQKIKKGGSGNWGNIPMMSHPNITNDELNLMVRWILDL
;
A
#
# COMPACT_ATOMS: atom_id res chain seq x y z
N MET A 1 -0.07 -5.77 14.41
CA MET A 1 -1.01 -6.82 14.02
C MET A 1 -2.02 -6.30 13.03
N ALA A 2 -2.96 -7.13 12.55
CA ALA A 2 -3.90 -6.74 11.48
C ALA A 2 -4.70 -5.48 11.81
N ASN A 3 -5.17 -5.32 13.06
CA ASN A 3 -5.92 -4.12 13.46
C ASN A 3 -5.08 -2.85 13.44
N ASP A 4 -3.80 -2.95 13.78
CA ASP A 4 -2.89 -1.81 13.74
C ASP A 4 -2.62 -1.37 12.30
N ALA A 5 -2.43 -2.33 11.39
CA ALA A 5 -2.25 -2.05 9.97
C ALA A 5 -3.47 -1.36 9.37
N LYS A 6 -4.68 -1.83 9.66
CA LYS A 6 -5.92 -1.21 9.20
C LYS A 6 -6.07 0.23 9.70
N LYS A 7 -5.75 0.47 10.96
CA LYS A 7 -5.80 1.82 11.55
C LYS A 7 -4.82 2.76 10.87
N LEU A 8 -3.61 2.29 10.60
CA LEU A 8 -2.60 3.08 9.91
C LEU A 8 -3.03 3.43 8.48
N ILE A 9 -3.58 2.46 7.75
CA ILE A 9 -4.09 2.65 6.39
C ILE A 9 -5.18 3.72 6.39
N LYS A 10 -6.15 3.62 7.29
CA LYS A 10 -7.23 4.57 7.41
C LYS A 10 -6.73 5.96 7.81
N LYS A 11 -5.86 6.02 8.80
CA LYS A 11 -5.30 7.29 9.32
C LYS A 11 -4.54 8.06 8.25
N ASN A 12 -3.82 7.36 7.39
CA ASN A 12 -2.99 7.98 6.36
C ASN A 12 -3.71 8.23 5.03
N GLY A 13 -5.03 8.06 4.99
CA GLY A 13 -5.85 8.42 3.84
C GLY A 13 -5.77 7.47 2.66
N CYS A 14 -5.22 6.30 2.83
CA CYS A 14 -5.06 5.32 1.74
C CYS A 14 -6.41 4.92 1.13
N LEU A 15 -7.46 4.87 1.95
CA LEU A 15 -8.80 4.48 1.49
C LEU A 15 -9.48 5.55 0.62
N ALA A 16 -8.91 6.74 0.50
CA ALA A 16 -9.41 7.74 -0.46
C ALA A 16 -9.17 7.31 -1.91
N CYS A 17 -8.09 6.56 -2.17
CA CYS A 17 -7.71 6.12 -3.51
C CYS A 17 -7.69 4.61 -3.68
N HIS A 18 -7.63 3.85 -2.59
CA HIS A 18 -7.59 2.39 -2.60
C HIS A 18 -8.79 1.81 -1.84
N SER A 19 -9.24 0.65 -2.29
CA SER A 19 -10.21 -0.17 -1.58
C SER A 19 -9.63 -1.57 -1.41
N VAL A 20 -10.21 -2.37 -0.52
CA VAL A 20 -9.76 -3.76 -0.34
C VAL A 20 -10.03 -4.59 -1.60
N LYS A 21 -11.22 -4.47 -2.17
CA LYS A 21 -11.67 -5.31 -3.29
C LYS A 21 -11.87 -4.58 -4.61
N LEU A 22 -12.14 -3.28 -4.60
CA LEU A 22 -12.52 -2.53 -5.79
C LEU A 22 -11.44 -1.54 -6.18
N LYS A 23 -11.22 -1.41 -7.49
CA LYS A 23 -10.39 -0.34 -8.01
C LYS A 23 -11.13 0.99 -7.87
N VAL A 24 -10.46 1.99 -7.32
CA VAL A 24 -10.94 3.38 -7.24
C VAL A 24 -10.01 4.22 -8.11
N PHE A 25 -9.21 5.12 -7.54
CA PHE A 25 -8.15 5.80 -8.28
C PHE A 25 -6.89 4.95 -8.36
N GLY A 26 -6.58 4.22 -7.28
CA GLY A 26 -5.50 3.24 -7.28
C GLY A 26 -6.04 1.81 -7.35
N PRO A 27 -5.16 0.81 -7.52
CA PRO A 27 -5.56 -0.60 -7.54
C PRO A 27 -6.14 -1.01 -6.19
N SER A 28 -7.01 -2.05 -6.21
CA SER A 28 -7.47 -2.63 -4.96
C SER A 28 -6.30 -3.29 -4.22
N PHE A 29 -6.40 -3.41 -2.90
CA PHE A 29 -5.37 -4.10 -2.12
C PHE A 29 -5.26 -5.58 -2.50
N ILE A 30 -6.37 -6.21 -2.87
CA ILE A 30 -6.35 -7.59 -3.37
C ILE A 30 -5.60 -7.70 -4.70
N ASP A 31 -5.77 -6.75 -5.61
CA ASP A 31 -5.02 -6.72 -6.87
C ASP A 31 -3.52 -6.59 -6.61
N ILE A 32 -3.13 -5.77 -5.65
CA ILE A 32 -1.73 -5.63 -5.24
C ILE A 32 -1.22 -6.96 -4.69
N ALA A 33 -1.99 -7.62 -3.82
CA ALA A 33 -1.62 -8.90 -3.24
C ALA A 33 -1.49 -10.01 -4.30
N ASN A 34 -2.31 -9.95 -5.36
CA ASN A 34 -2.23 -10.90 -6.46
C ASN A 34 -1.02 -10.67 -7.38
N LYS A 35 -0.61 -9.42 -7.53
CA LYS A 35 0.53 -9.06 -8.37
C LYS A 35 1.88 -9.34 -7.71
N TYR A 36 1.98 -9.11 -6.41
CA TYR A 36 3.23 -9.21 -5.67
C TYR A 36 3.17 -10.35 -4.66
N GLU A 37 4.09 -11.31 -4.80
CA GLU A 37 4.27 -12.34 -3.78
C GLU A 37 4.70 -11.71 -2.45
N ASN A 38 4.18 -12.22 -1.33
CA ASN A 38 4.53 -11.70 0.00
C ASN A 38 5.91 -12.20 0.42
N ASN A 39 6.93 -11.49 -0.02
CA ASN A 39 8.32 -11.75 0.34
C ASN A 39 9.03 -10.44 0.68
N ASN A 40 10.22 -10.56 1.24
CA ASN A 40 10.96 -9.41 1.74
C ASN A 40 11.29 -8.40 0.64
N SER A 41 11.68 -8.87 -0.55
CA SER A 41 11.98 -7.98 -1.69
C SER A 41 10.78 -7.14 -2.08
N ASN A 42 9.61 -7.77 -2.24
CA ASN A 42 8.39 -7.07 -2.63
C ASN A 42 7.87 -6.15 -1.53
N GLN A 43 8.02 -6.55 -0.27
CA GLN A 43 7.69 -5.67 0.87
C GLN A 43 8.51 -4.38 0.79
N GLN A 44 9.79 -4.45 0.53
CA GLN A 44 10.66 -3.26 0.44
C GLN A 44 10.30 -2.40 -0.77
N ILE A 45 9.99 -3.00 -1.91
CA ILE A 45 9.54 -2.27 -3.10
C ILE A 45 8.29 -1.45 -2.79
N LEU A 46 7.30 -2.08 -2.14
CA LEU A 46 6.03 -1.41 -1.82
C LEU A 46 6.20 -0.37 -0.72
N VAL A 47 7.04 -0.61 0.27
CA VAL A 47 7.39 0.38 1.29
C VAL A 47 7.94 1.65 0.64
N GLN A 48 8.88 1.51 -0.30
CA GLN A 48 9.44 2.66 -1.01
C GLN A 48 8.40 3.34 -1.89
N LYS A 49 7.49 2.59 -2.51
CA LYS A 49 6.41 3.14 -3.33
C LYS A 49 5.48 4.04 -2.51
N ILE A 50 5.09 3.61 -1.32
CA ILE A 50 4.25 4.41 -0.43
C ILE A 50 5.00 5.66 0.01
N LYS A 51 6.25 5.51 0.38
CA LYS A 51 7.08 6.61 0.87
C LYS A 51 7.28 7.70 -0.18
N LYS A 52 7.58 7.30 -1.40
CA LYS A 52 7.93 8.21 -2.50
C LYS A 52 6.76 8.59 -3.39
N GLY A 53 5.74 7.73 -3.47
CA GLY A 53 4.64 7.93 -4.41
C GLY A 53 5.03 7.68 -5.85
N GLY A 54 4.29 8.29 -6.77
CA GLY A 54 4.54 8.21 -8.20
C GLY A 54 3.49 7.44 -8.96
N SER A 55 3.72 7.19 -10.26
CA SER A 55 2.77 6.52 -11.16
C SER A 55 3.50 5.55 -12.08
N GLY A 56 2.74 4.86 -12.94
CA GLY A 56 3.28 4.02 -14.01
C GLY A 56 3.03 2.53 -13.85
N ASN A 57 3.08 1.99 -12.64
CA ASN A 57 2.87 0.55 -12.43
C ASN A 57 1.40 0.14 -12.59
N TRP A 58 0.48 1.05 -12.30
CA TRP A 58 -0.97 0.82 -12.34
C TRP A 58 -1.70 1.88 -13.15
N GLY A 59 -1.01 2.55 -14.07
CA GLY A 59 -1.56 3.59 -14.91
C GLY A 59 -0.94 4.95 -14.64
N ASN A 60 -1.60 6.01 -15.12
CA ASN A 60 -1.03 7.36 -15.14
C ASN A 60 -1.42 8.22 -13.92
N ILE A 61 -2.38 7.77 -13.11
CA ILE A 61 -2.80 8.52 -11.93
C ILE A 61 -1.72 8.39 -10.85
N PRO A 62 -1.11 9.50 -10.40
CA PRO A 62 -0.04 9.42 -9.43
C PRO A 62 -0.55 9.13 -8.03
N MET A 63 0.21 8.34 -7.28
CA MET A 63 0.03 8.17 -5.85
C MET A 63 0.79 9.26 -5.12
N MET A 64 0.17 9.85 -4.09
CA MET A 64 0.83 10.83 -3.24
C MET A 64 1.93 10.19 -2.41
N SER A 65 3.00 10.94 -2.14
CA SER A 65 4.07 10.47 -1.27
C SER A 65 3.64 10.53 0.20
N HIS A 66 4.25 9.68 1.03
CA HIS A 66 4.01 9.64 2.47
C HIS A 66 5.34 9.59 3.23
N PRO A 67 6.16 10.68 3.17
CA PRO A 67 7.52 10.65 3.74
C PRO A 67 7.54 10.58 5.26
N ASN A 68 6.44 10.91 5.94
CA ASN A 68 6.38 10.97 7.40
C ASN A 68 5.95 9.66 8.06
N ILE A 69 5.52 8.66 7.29
CA ILE A 69 5.19 7.35 7.84
C ILE A 69 6.50 6.62 8.15
N THR A 70 6.63 6.07 9.36
CA THR A 70 7.85 5.37 9.75
C THR A 70 8.00 4.05 8.98
N ASN A 71 9.23 3.56 8.87
CA ASN A 71 9.50 2.28 8.20
C ASN A 71 8.78 1.11 8.90
N ASP A 72 8.72 1.11 10.22
CA ASP A 72 8.01 0.07 10.97
C ASP A 72 6.51 0.07 10.65
N GLU A 73 5.91 1.24 10.59
CA GLU A 73 4.50 1.41 10.22
C GLU A 73 4.24 0.96 8.78
N LEU A 74 5.12 1.37 7.85
CA LEU A 74 5.01 0.95 6.44
C LEU A 74 5.12 -0.57 6.29
N ASN A 75 6.03 -1.20 7.03
CA ASN A 75 6.16 -2.65 7.00
C ASN A 75 4.89 -3.36 7.49
N LEU A 76 4.27 -2.86 8.55
CA LEU A 76 3.00 -3.42 9.03
C LEU A 76 1.90 -3.32 7.98
N MET A 77 1.77 -2.15 7.35
CA MET A 77 0.75 -1.89 6.32
C MET A 77 0.95 -2.79 5.11
N VAL A 78 2.18 -2.87 4.61
CA VAL A 78 2.51 -3.65 3.40
C VAL A 78 2.31 -5.14 3.65
N ARG A 79 2.74 -5.66 4.79
CA ARG A 79 2.53 -7.07 5.13
C ARG A 79 1.05 -7.42 5.17
N TRP A 80 0.24 -6.55 5.76
CA TRP A 80 -1.21 -6.76 5.83
C TRP A 80 -1.82 -6.81 4.43
N ILE A 81 -1.42 -5.89 3.55
CA ILE A 81 -1.92 -5.85 2.17
C ILE A 81 -1.52 -7.13 1.43
N LEU A 82 -0.27 -7.55 1.53
CA LEU A 82 0.22 -8.72 0.80
C LEU A 82 -0.33 -10.03 1.33
N ASP A 83 -0.86 -10.06 2.54
CA ASP A 83 -1.51 -11.23 3.12
C ASP A 83 -3.00 -11.37 2.74
N LEU A 84 -3.55 -10.44 2.01
CA LEU A 84 -4.95 -10.49 1.60
C LEU A 84 -5.26 -11.63 0.62
#